data_febf10455713a603d78ce396f143dcc8
#
_entry.id   febf10455713a603d78ce396f143dcc8
#
_cell.length_a   1.000
_cell.length_b   1.000
_cell.length_c   1.000
_cell.angle_alpha   90.00
_cell.angle_beta   90.00
_cell.angle_gamma   90.00
#
_symmetry.space_group_name_H-M   'P 1'
#
loop_
_entity.id
_entity.type
_entity.pdbx_description
1 polymer ?
#
loop_
_entity_poly.entity_id
_entity_poly.type
_entity_poly.pdbx_seq_one_letter_code
_entity_poly.pdbx_strand_id
1 'polypeptide(L)'
;LAHGIFAPVLPEIVSADGLAALIAVEDAPDPVRRLASLLPADSDRAGAVAKRLKLSKLTTKRLVLAAGRRPADAENPRALAYRIGLEGAVDRLMLGSQAAAFAELDGWAVPTFPLSGGAIVARGIKAGPEVARLLQASEAQWVAEGFPDAARVEQIADEVVRAAV
;
A
#
# COMPACT_ATOMS: atom_id res chain seq x y z
N LEU A 1 -5.65 -25.80 -15.04
CA LEU A 1 -4.37 -25.46 -15.69
C LEU A 1 -3.87 -26.60 -16.59
N ALA A 2 -4.08 -27.86 -16.21
CA ALA A 2 -3.57 -29.05 -16.95
C ALA A 2 -3.97 -29.12 -18.43
N HIS A 3 -5.06 -28.48 -18.83
CA HIS A 3 -5.55 -28.47 -20.22
C HIS A 3 -5.14 -27.22 -21.01
N GLY A 4 -4.30 -26.32 -20.46
CA GLY A 4 -3.79 -25.13 -21.16
C GLY A 4 -4.86 -24.10 -21.54
N ILE A 5 -6.06 -24.16 -20.99
CA ILE A 5 -7.21 -23.29 -21.38
C ILE A 5 -6.87 -21.80 -21.20
N PHE A 6 -6.07 -21.45 -20.19
CA PHE A 6 -5.70 -20.06 -19.92
C PHE A 6 -4.53 -19.56 -20.79
N ALA A 7 -3.69 -20.47 -21.28
CA ALA A 7 -2.46 -20.10 -21.99
C ALA A 7 -2.64 -19.10 -23.17
N PRO A 8 -3.69 -19.19 -23.99
CA PRO A 8 -3.90 -18.24 -25.09
C PRO A 8 -4.27 -16.82 -24.63
N VAL A 9 -4.88 -16.68 -23.43
CA VAL A 9 -5.41 -15.39 -22.94
C VAL A 9 -4.60 -14.88 -21.75
N LEU A 10 -4.21 -15.76 -20.84
CA LEU A 10 -3.51 -15.46 -19.59
C LEU A 10 -2.30 -16.41 -19.41
N PRO A 11 -1.27 -16.31 -20.25
CA PRO A 11 -0.07 -17.15 -20.15
C PRO A 11 0.70 -16.94 -18.84
N GLU A 12 0.43 -15.84 -18.13
CA GLU A 12 1.00 -15.52 -16.82
C GLU A 12 0.53 -16.49 -15.72
N ILE A 13 -0.60 -17.17 -15.91
CA ILE A 13 -1.15 -18.13 -14.94
C ILE A 13 -0.45 -19.49 -15.12
N VAL A 14 0.57 -19.73 -14.31
CA VAL A 14 1.36 -20.97 -14.35
C VAL A 14 1.02 -21.95 -13.22
N SER A 15 0.45 -21.47 -12.12
CA SER A 15 0.02 -22.26 -10.96
C SER A 15 -1.27 -21.71 -10.37
N ALA A 16 -1.99 -22.55 -9.63
CA ALA A 16 -3.16 -22.18 -8.83
C ALA A 16 -2.86 -22.17 -7.32
N ASP A 17 -1.62 -22.37 -6.91
CA ASP A 17 -1.24 -22.48 -5.50
C ASP A 17 -1.53 -21.21 -4.72
N GLY A 18 -1.26 -20.02 -5.32
CA GLY A 18 -1.60 -18.73 -4.74
C GLY A 18 -3.10 -18.55 -4.53
N LEU A 19 -3.93 -19.05 -5.44
CA LEU A 19 -5.38 -19.00 -5.28
C LEU A 19 -5.85 -19.96 -4.18
N ALA A 20 -5.29 -21.16 -4.10
CA ALA A 20 -5.60 -22.11 -3.05
C ALA A 20 -5.25 -21.56 -1.66
N ALA A 21 -4.07 -20.95 -1.52
CA ALA A 21 -3.65 -20.29 -0.29
C ALA A 21 -4.57 -19.13 0.09
N LEU A 22 -4.98 -18.30 -0.88
CA LEU A 22 -5.90 -17.19 -0.63
C LEU A 22 -7.28 -17.68 -0.17
N ILE A 23 -7.87 -18.68 -0.83
CA ILE A 23 -9.18 -19.24 -0.48
C ILE A 23 -9.20 -19.79 0.95
N ALA A 24 -8.06 -20.28 1.45
CA ALA A 24 -7.96 -20.80 2.82
C ALA A 24 -8.05 -19.71 3.89
N VAL A 25 -7.85 -18.44 3.54
CA VAL A 25 -7.78 -17.32 4.51
C VAL A 25 -8.74 -16.17 4.21
N GLU A 26 -9.39 -16.14 3.04
CA GLU A 26 -10.37 -15.10 2.72
C GLU A 26 -11.74 -15.42 3.32
N ASP A 27 -12.35 -14.44 3.99
CA ASP A 27 -13.72 -14.56 4.52
C ASP A 27 -14.78 -14.48 3.43
N ALA A 28 -14.52 -13.68 2.39
CA ALA A 28 -15.42 -13.50 1.26
C ALA A 28 -14.64 -13.45 -0.06
N PRO A 29 -15.18 -14.08 -1.13
CA PRO A 29 -14.52 -14.10 -2.42
C PRO A 29 -14.45 -12.69 -3.04
N ASP A 30 -13.24 -12.28 -3.43
CA ASP A 30 -13.01 -11.04 -4.16
C ASP A 30 -12.37 -11.33 -5.53
N PRO A 31 -13.02 -10.95 -6.65
CA PRO A 31 -12.56 -11.33 -7.98
C PRO A 31 -11.22 -10.69 -8.36
N VAL A 32 -10.91 -9.48 -7.89
CA VAL A 32 -9.66 -8.80 -8.20
C VAL A 32 -8.51 -9.43 -7.42
N ARG A 33 -8.72 -9.73 -6.14
CA ARG A 33 -7.74 -10.41 -5.29
C ARG A 33 -7.48 -11.83 -5.79
N ARG A 34 -8.53 -12.56 -6.18
CA ARG A 34 -8.38 -13.90 -6.77
C ARG A 34 -7.65 -13.89 -8.11
N LEU A 35 -7.89 -12.89 -8.97
CA LEU A 35 -7.10 -12.73 -10.19
C LEU A 35 -5.63 -12.43 -9.85
N ALA A 36 -5.38 -11.52 -8.91
CA ALA A 36 -4.03 -11.18 -8.46
C ALA A 36 -3.27 -12.38 -7.87
N SER A 37 -3.96 -13.32 -7.19
CA SER A 37 -3.34 -14.53 -6.62
C SER A 37 -2.84 -15.52 -7.69
N LEU A 38 -3.42 -15.47 -8.88
CA LEU A 38 -3.02 -16.29 -10.03
C LEU A 38 -1.86 -15.68 -10.82
N LEU A 39 -1.55 -14.41 -10.57
CA LEU A 39 -0.49 -13.66 -11.27
C LEU A 39 0.78 -13.61 -10.43
N PRO A 40 1.96 -13.53 -11.07
CA PRO A 40 3.20 -13.27 -10.34
C PRO A 40 3.14 -11.94 -9.58
N ALA A 41 4.00 -11.78 -8.57
CA ALA A 41 4.16 -10.53 -7.82
C ALA A 41 4.91 -9.49 -8.67
N ASP A 42 4.25 -8.97 -9.69
CA ASP A 42 4.81 -8.08 -10.71
C ASP A 42 3.73 -7.10 -11.20
N SER A 43 3.87 -5.84 -10.83
CA SER A 43 2.93 -4.77 -11.17
C SER A 43 2.83 -4.51 -12.67
N ASP A 44 3.94 -4.65 -13.42
CA ASP A 44 3.95 -4.37 -14.86
C ASP A 44 3.20 -5.47 -15.62
N ARG A 45 3.42 -6.73 -15.24
CA ARG A 45 2.67 -7.87 -15.78
C ARG A 45 1.19 -7.76 -15.47
N ALA A 46 0.84 -7.39 -14.24
CA ALA A 46 -0.56 -7.18 -13.85
C ALA A 46 -1.21 -6.05 -14.68
N GLY A 47 -0.48 -4.97 -14.94
CA GLY A 47 -0.92 -3.90 -15.83
C GLY A 47 -1.17 -4.36 -17.26
N ALA A 48 -0.28 -5.19 -17.81
CA ALA A 48 -0.43 -5.79 -19.14
C ALA A 48 -1.66 -6.71 -19.22
N VAL A 49 -1.89 -7.55 -18.20
CA VAL A 49 -3.07 -8.39 -18.05
C VAL A 49 -4.34 -7.53 -17.98
N ALA A 50 -4.36 -6.51 -17.13
CA ALA A 50 -5.50 -5.61 -16.99
C ALA A 50 -5.89 -4.93 -18.32
N LYS A 51 -4.88 -4.49 -19.08
CA LYS A 51 -5.08 -3.90 -20.43
C LYS A 51 -5.66 -4.93 -21.40
N ARG A 52 -5.13 -6.15 -21.43
CA ARG A 52 -5.60 -7.26 -22.29
C ARG A 52 -7.04 -7.62 -21.98
N LEU A 53 -7.41 -7.69 -20.69
CA LEU A 53 -8.77 -7.96 -20.24
C LEU A 53 -9.69 -6.75 -20.28
N LYS A 54 -9.21 -5.58 -20.71
CA LYS A 54 -9.98 -4.32 -20.78
C LYS A 54 -10.64 -3.96 -19.45
N LEU A 55 -9.93 -4.14 -18.34
CA LEU A 55 -10.45 -3.80 -17.02
C LEU A 55 -10.63 -2.29 -16.86
N SER A 56 -11.55 -1.88 -15.97
CA SER A 56 -11.76 -0.47 -15.65
C SER A 56 -10.48 0.15 -15.05
N LYS A 57 -10.35 1.48 -15.08
CA LYS A 57 -9.21 2.18 -14.46
C LYS A 57 -9.07 1.86 -12.97
N LEU A 58 -10.19 1.78 -12.25
CA LEU A 58 -10.21 1.46 -10.82
C LEU A 58 -9.73 0.03 -10.56
N THR A 59 -10.29 -0.94 -11.28
CA THR A 59 -9.91 -2.36 -11.19
C THR A 59 -8.45 -2.56 -11.58
N THR A 60 -7.98 -1.89 -12.63
CA THR A 60 -6.57 -1.92 -13.06
C THR A 60 -5.65 -1.41 -11.96
N LYS A 61 -5.96 -0.24 -11.37
CA LYS A 61 -5.17 0.32 -10.26
C LYS A 61 -5.08 -0.66 -9.08
N ARG A 62 -6.20 -1.24 -8.67
CA ARG A 62 -6.24 -2.21 -7.57
C ARG A 62 -5.43 -3.47 -7.89
N LEU A 63 -5.59 -4.05 -9.10
CA LEU A 63 -4.85 -5.24 -9.53
C LEU A 63 -3.34 -5.00 -9.53
N VAL A 64 -2.90 -3.86 -10.08
CA VAL A 64 -1.49 -3.45 -10.12
C VAL A 64 -0.92 -3.26 -8.70
N LEU A 65 -1.68 -2.62 -7.80
CA LEU A 65 -1.28 -2.46 -6.40
C LEU A 65 -1.15 -3.81 -5.70
N ALA A 66 -2.12 -4.71 -5.86
CA ALA A 66 -2.12 -6.05 -5.26
C ALA A 66 -0.96 -6.91 -5.79
N ALA A 67 -0.66 -6.83 -7.08
CA ALA A 67 0.47 -7.53 -7.70
C ALA A 67 1.84 -6.98 -7.23
N GLY A 68 1.90 -5.76 -6.73
CA GLY A 68 3.11 -5.16 -6.17
C GLY A 68 3.46 -5.65 -4.76
N ARG A 69 2.87 -6.75 -4.28
CA ARG A 69 3.12 -7.34 -2.95
C ARG A 69 4.59 -7.73 -2.76
N ARG A 70 5.09 -7.56 -1.54
CA ARG A 70 6.48 -7.86 -1.16
C ARG A 70 6.53 -8.47 0.24
N PRO A 71 7.56 -9.27 0.58
CA PRO A 71 7.76 -9.75 1.95
C PRO A 71 7.84 -8.60 2.98
N ALA A 72 8.48 -7.49 2.63
CA ALA A 72 8.61 -6.30 3.48
C ALA A 72 7.28 -5.59 3.80
N ASP A 73 6.18 -5.91 3.12
CA ASP A 73 4.86 -5.33 3.41
C ASP A 73 4.39 -5.66 4.85
N ALA A 74 4.86 -6.79 5.42
CA ALA A 74 4.56 -7.20 6.78
C ALA A 74 5.36 -6.45 7.86
N GLU A 75 6.42 -5.75 7.52
CA GLU A 75 7.27 -5.04 8.50
C GLU A 75 6.54 -3.84 9.12
N ASN A 76 5.70 -3.17 8.35
CA ASN A 76 4.87 -2.07 8.83
C ASN A 76 3.54 -1.99 8.07
N PRO A 77 2.55 -2.82 8.42
CA PRO A 77 1.29 -2.92 7.70
C PRO A 77 0.46 -1.63 7.76
N ARG A 78 0.54 -0.87 8.85
CA ARG A 78 -0.14 0.43 8.99
C ARG A 78 0.47 1.49 8.09
N ALA A 79 1.79 1.56 7.97
CA ALA A 79 2.47 2.44 7.04
C ALA A 79 2.16 2.07 5.57
N LEU A 80 2.05 0.77 5.28
CA LEU A 80 1.59 0.31 3.97
C LEU A 80 0.17 0.82 3.69
N ALA A 81 -0.77 0.59 4.62
CA ALA A 81 -2.17 1.02 4.48
C ALA A 81 -2.31 2.55 4.36
N TYR A 82 -1.49 3.31 5.07
CA TYR A 82 -1.44 4.77 4.93
C TYR A 82 -1.04 5.21 3.52
N ARG A 83 -0.04 4.55 2.92
CA ARG A 83 0.51 4.90 1.60
C ARG A 83 -0.36 4.48 0.42
N ILE A 84 -0.94 3.28 0.46
CA ILE A 84 -1.65 2.69 -0.69
C ILE A 84 -3.16 2.49 -0.46
N GLY A 85 -3.65 2.88 0.71
CA GLY A 85 -5.03 2.66 1.16
C GLY A 85 -5.22 1.29 1.82
N LEU A 86 -6.21 1.23 2.71
CA LEU A 86 -6.49 0.03 3.51
C LEU A 86 -6.77 -1.20 2.63
N GLU A 87 -7.63 -1.06 1.60
CA GLU A 87 -7.97 -2.15 0.67
C GLU A 87 -6.72 -2.71 -0.03
N GLY A 88 -5.84 -1.83 -0.52
CA GLY A 88 -4.61 -2.24 -1.20
C GLY A 88 -3.62 -2.95 -0.26
N ALA A 89 -3.53 -2.51 1.00
CA ALA A 89 -2.69 -3.15 2.01
C ALA A 89 -3.24 -4.54 2.37
N VAL A 90 -4.54 -4.65 2.61
CA VAL A 90 -5.23 -5.93 2.86
C VAL A 90 -4.99 -6.91 1.70
N ASP A 91 -5.17 -6.45 0.45
CA ASP A 91 -4.92 -7.29 -0.72
C ASP A 91 -3.47 -7.83 -0.74
N ARG A 92 -2.47 -6.97 -0.50
CA ARG A 92 -1.05 -7.37 -0.49
C ARG A 92 -0.71 -8.35 0.61
N LEU A 93 -1.18 -8.09 1.83
CA LEU A 93 -0.88 -8.93 2.99
C LEU A 93 -1.53 -10.31 2.87
N MET A 94 -2.77 -10.39 2.42
CA MET A 94 -3.45 -11.66 2.17
C MET A 94 -2.77 -12.47 1.06
N LEU A 95 -2.43 -11.83 -0.05
CA LEU A 95 -1.73 -12.45 -1.18
C LEU A 95 -0.28 -12.86 -0.84
N GLY A 96 0.33 -12.19 0.12
CA GLY A 96 1.64 -12.52 0.67
C GLY A 96 1.63 -13.58 1.75
N SER A 97 0.45 -14.13 2.12
CA SER A 97 0.26 -15.06 3.24
C SER A 97 0.75 -14.50 4.59
N GLN A 98 0.57 -13.19 4.80
CA GLN A 98 1.07 -12.43 5.95
C GLN A 98 -0.06 -12.19 6.97
N ALA A 99 -0.68 -13.26 7.46
CA ALA A 99 -1.87 -13.22 8.30
C ALA A 99 -1.69 -12.40 9.59
N ALA A 100 -0.53 -12.50 10.25
CA ALA A 100 -0.25 -11.72 11.46
C ALA A 100 -0.26 -10.21 11.19
N ALA A 101 0.40 -9.78 10.10
CA ALA A 101 0.42 -8.37 9.69
C ALA A 101 -0.96 -7.88 9.23
N PHE A 102 -1.73 -8.74 8.58
CA PHE A 102 -3.13 -8.43 8.22
C PHE A 102 -3.99 -8.16 9.47
N ALA A 103 -3.83 -8.95 10.55
CA ALA A 103 -4.57 -8.77 11.79
C ALA A 103 -4.32 -7.39 12.45
N GLU A 104 -3.16 -6.76 12.22
CA GLU A 104 -2.87 -5.41 12.74
C GLU A 104 -3.72 -4.30 12.10
N LEU A 105 -4.35 -4.58 10.96
CA LEU A 105 -5.23 -3.66 10.26
C LEU A 105 -6.70 -3.81 10.66
N ASP A 106 -7.03 -4.85 11.43
CA ASP A 106 -8.41 -5.06 11.87
C ASP A 106 -8.88 -3.92 12.79
N GLY A 107 -9.99 -3.31 12.43
CA GLY A 107 -10.53 -2.14 13.14
C GLY A 107 -9.66 -0.88 13.09
N TRP A 108 -8.49 -0.90 12.41
CA TRP A 108 -7.64 0.27 12.31
C TRP A 108 -8.14 1.26 11.24
N ALA A 109 -8.37 2.50 11.65
CA ALA A 109 -8.72 3.60 10.75
C ALA A 109 -7.46 4.33 10.30
N VAL A 110 -7.33 4.59 8.99
CA VAL A 110 -6.21 5.35 8.43
C VAL A 110 -6.24 6.78 8.96
N PRO A 111 -5.24 7.22 9.74
CA PRO A 111 -5.24 8.55 10.31
C PRO A 111 -4.91 9.62 9.26
N THR A 112 -5.28 10.87 9.56
CA THR A 112 -4.85 12.03 8.78
C THR A 112 -3.67 12.68 9.45
N PHE A 113 -2.64 13.05 8.68
CA PHE A 113 -1.47 13.75 9.21
C PHE A 113 -1.89 15.12 9.77
N PRO A 114 -1.65 15.41 11.07
CA PRO A 114 -2.23 16.57 11.74
C PRO A 114 -1.38 17.86 11.61
N LEU A 115 -0.42 17.93 10.68
CA LEU A 115 0.41 19.11 10.45
C LEU A 115 0.08 19.75 9.10
N SER A 116 0.14 21.08 9.02
CA SER A 116 -0.07 21.83 7.79
C SER A 116 1.20 22.57 7.35
N GLY A 117 1.23 22.97 6.07
CA GLY A 117 2.31 23.83 5.57
C GLY A 117 2.42 25.16 6.31
N GLY A 118 1.29 25.72 6.80
CA GLY A 118 1.25 26.92 7.62
C GLY A 118 2.00 26.76 8.94
N ALA A 119 1.95 25.59 9.55
CA ALA A 119 2.71 25.30 10.77
C ALA A 119 4.24 25.29 10.53
N ILE A 120 4.68 24.85 9.34
CA ILE A 120 6.10 24.93 8.94
C ILE A 120 6.52 26.40 8.70
N VAL A 121 5.67 27.20 8.04
CA VAL A 121 5.92 28.64 7.84
C VAL A 121 6.02 29.38 9.18
N ALA A 122 5.17 29.07 10.16
CA ALA A 122 5.20 29.64 11.50
C ALA A 122 6.53 29.39 12.25
N ARG A 123 7.30 28.37 11.83
CA ARG A 123 8.65 28.06 12.33
C ARG A 123 9.77 28.87 11.65
N GLY A 124 9.41 29.89 10.88
CA GLY A 124 10.37 30.81 10.22
C GLY A 124 10.82 30.34 8.82
N ILE A 125 10.26 29.27 8.30
CA ILE A 125 10.58 28.83 6.92
C ILE A 125 9.83 29.70 5.92
N LYS A 126 10.57 30.25 4.95
CA LYS A 126 9.97 31.06 3.87
C LYS A 126 9.02 30.20 3.03
N ALA A 127 7.84 30.74 2.72
CA ALA A 127 6.87 30.08 1.86
C ALA A 127 7.48 29.69 0.50
N GLY A 128 7.32 28.44 0.11
CA GLY A 128 7.90 27.91 -1.13
C GLY A 128 8.08 26.38 -1.11
N PRO A 129 8.86 25.84 -2.07
CA PRO A 129 9.08 24.40 -2.19
C PRO A 129 9.67 23.74 -0.94
N GLU A 130 10.44 24.49 -0.15
CA GLU A 130 11.05 24.03 1.09
C GLU A 130 10.01 23.65 2.15
N VAL A 131 8.89 24.38 2.23
CA VAL A 131 7.78 24.04 3.13
C VAL A 131 7.21 22.66 2.79
N ALA A 132 7.00 22.35 1.51
CA ALA A 132 6.49 21.06 1.08
C ALA A 132 7.49 19.93 1.40
N ARG A 133 8.77 20.16 1.20
CA ARG A 133 9.84 19.21 1.53
C ARG A 133 9.88 18.87 3.01
N LEU A 134 9.84 19.90 3.87
CA LEU A 134 9.87 19.73 5.33
C LEU A 134 8.58 19.08 5.85
N LEU A 135 7.43 19.44 5.27
CA LEU A 135 6.16 18.79 5.60
C LEU A 135 6.18 17.29 5.27
N GLN A 136 6.68 16.93 4.09
CA GLN A 136 6.85 15.52 3.69
C GLN A 136 7.84 14.77 4.58
N ALA A 137 8.94 15.41 4.98
CA ALA A 137 9.91 14.81 5.91
C ALA A 137 9.28 14.56 7.28
N SER A 138 8.49 15.53 7.79
CA SER A 138 7.77 15.38 9.06
C SER A 138 6.71 14.26 8.98
N GLU A 139 5.99 14.17 7.88
CA GLU A 139 5.01 13.09 7.65
C GLU A 139 5.69 11.72 7.57
N ALA A 140 6.83 11.62 6.87
CA ALA A 140 7.59 10.38 6.77
C ALA A 140 8.09 9.90 8.14
N GLN A 141 8.57 10.81 9.00
CA GLN A 141 8.99 10.48 10.35
C GLN A 141 7.80 10.07 11.22
N TRP A 142 6.67 10.79 11.15
CA TRP A 142 5.45 10.45 11.86
C TRP A 142 4.95 9.05 11.51
N VAL A 143 4.97 8.68 10.23
CA VAL A 143 4.63 7.31 9.78
C VAL A 143 5.63 6.29 10.32
N ALA A 144 6.94 6.60 10.29
CA ALA A 144 7.99 5.71 10.79
C ALA A 144 7.90 5.48 12.30
N GLU A 145 7.45 6.48 13.07
CA GLU A 145 7.20 6.40 14.52
C GLU A 145 5.85 5.74 14.87
N GLY A 146 5.07 5.27 13.88
CA GLY A 146 3.80 4.55 14.10
C GLY A 146 2.62 5.44 14.43
N PHE A 147 2.55 6.63 13.85
CA PHE A 147 1.43 7.58 13.96
C PHE A 147 1.25 8.15 15.37
N PRO A 148 2.28 8.75 15.99
CA PRO A 148 2.15 9.35 17.30
C PRO A 148 1.16 10.52 17.32
N ASP A 149 0.83 10.99 18.53
CA ASP A 149 -0.12 12.06 18.77
C ASP A 149 0.36 13.43 18.27
N ALA A 150 -0.55 14.42 18.31
CA ALA A 150 -0.28 15.77 17.83
C ALA A 150 0.90 16.45 18.57
N ALA A 151 1.10 16.17 19.85
CA ALA A 151 2.19 16.77 20.61
C ALA A 151 3.56 16.26 20.08
N ARG A 152 3.67 14.97 19.75
CA ARG A 152 4.88 14.43 19.13
C ARG A 152 5.07 14.97 17.71
N VAL A 153 3.99 15.18 16.95
CA VAL A 153 4.07 15.75 15.58
C VAL A 153 4.66 17.17 15.61
N GLU A 154 4.30 18.02 16.58
CA GLU A 154 4.91 19.33 16.74
C GLU A 154 6.42 19.25 17.01
N GLN A 155 6.85 18.28 17.85
CA GLN A 155 8.28 18.04 18.11
C GLN A 155 9.01 17.56 16.83
N ILE A 156 8.40 16.63 16.08
CA ILE A 156 8.95 16.15 14.80
C ILE A 156 9.15 17.33 13.84
N ALA A 157 8.16 18.22 13.75
CA ALA A 157 8.28 19.41 12.90
C ALA A 157 9.43 20.32 13.34
N ASP A 158 9.62 20.54 14.66
CA ASP A 158 10.72 21.32 15.20
C ASP A 158 12.08 20.66 14.93
N GLU A 159 12.17 19.33 15.06
CA GLU A 159 13.39 18.57 14.77
C GLU A 159 13.77 18.66 13.29
N VAL A 160 12.78 18.44 12.39
CA VAL A 160 12.99 18.47 10.94
C VAL A 160 13.38 19.87 10.46
N VAL A 161 12.74 20.93 10.97
CA VAL A 161 13.09 22.32 10.65
C VAL A 161 14.48 22.65 11.14
N ARG A 162 14.84 22.31 12.39
CA ARG A 162 16.17 22.56 12.98
C ARG A 162 17.28 21.85 12.19
N ALA A 163 17.04 20.67 11.68
CA ALA A 163 18.02 19.91 10.88
C ALA A 163 18.24 20.50 9.47
N ALA A 164 17.35 21.40 9.01
CA ALA A 164 17.40 22.00 7.69
C ALA A 164 17.98 23.42 7.67
N VAL A 165 18.14 24.05 8.82
CA VAL A 165 18.69 25.39 9.03
C VAL A 165 20.12 25.30 9.60
#